data_9d58b40a19bd9b0263d777266b7b9885
#
_entry.id   9d58b40a19bd9b0263d777266b7b9885
#
_cell.length_a   1.000
_cell.length_b   1.000
_cell.length_c   1.000
_cell.angle_alpha   90.00
_cell.angle_beta   90.00
_cell.angle_gamma   90.00
#
_symmetry.space_group_name_H-M   'P 1'
#
loop_
_entity.id
_entity.type
_entity.pdbx_description
1 polymer ?
#
loop_
_entity_poly.entity_id
_entity_poly.type
_entity_poly.pdbx_seq_one_letter_code
_entity_poly.pdbx_strand_id
1 'polypeptide(L)'
;MRENPLVAFFVERFVFATSIFVGMVLVGLLLGLGLGVELLPRFSVPVIAISTSYPGAGPEEVAEQVSKPLEDALSTLTGADVIGSSSTEGFSLVFVQFKQGVDVDQGAVEASQKVAAIRSTLPKDASAPVVQKFDPSASPILYLALEAPGEDLAEVLRYAERTLTPRLQLVSAVADIRLTGAPKTAIKVYLDPDRLQALGIP
;
A
#
# COMPACT_ATOMS: atom_id res chain seq x y z
N MET A 1 -57.42 -26.90 17.25
CA MET A 1 -56.21 -26.08 16.96
C MET A 1 -55.87 -25.37 18.26
N ARG A 2 -54.71 -25.63 18.84
CA ARG A 2 -54.27 -24.89 20.07
C ARG A 2 -53.90 -23.47 19.63
N GLU A 3 -54.74 -22.52 19.97
CA GLU A 3 -54.42 -21.11 19.73
C GLU A 3 -53.17 -20.78 20.59
N ASN A 4 -52.21 -20.21 19.95
CA ASN A 4 -50.95 -19.85 20.59
C ASN A 4 -51.27 -18.71 21.59
N PRO A 5 -51.03 -18.88 22.93
CA PRO A 5 -51.44 -17.88 23.92
C PRO A 5 -50.84 -16.49 23.70
N LEU A 6 -49.67 -16.42 23.01
CA LEU A 6 -49.05 -15.16 22.63
C LEU A 6 -49.89 -14.42 21.57
N VAL A 7 -50.41 -15.16 20.59
CA VAL A 7 -51.19 -14.54 19.49
C VAL A 7 -52.51 -14.00 20.05
N ALA A 8 -53.20 -14.75 20.95
CA ALA A 8 -54.42 -14.30 21.59
C ALA A 8 -54.18 -13.01 22.41
N PHE A 9 -53.08 -12.94 23.16
CA PHE A 9 -52.72 -11.76 23.94
C PHE A 9 -52.53 -10.50 23.10
N PHE A 10 -51.85 -10.59 21.95
CA PHE A 10 -51.63 -9.46 21.08
C PHE A 10 -52.93 -9.06 20.28
N VAL A 11 -53.78 -10.00 19.96
CA VAL A 11 -55.09 -9.75 19.29
C VAL A 11 -56.02 -9.03 20.24
N GLU A 12 -56.11 -9.45 21.51
CA GLU A 12 -56.98 -8.80 22.49
C GLU A 12 -56.55 -7.40 22.89
N ARG A 13 -55.24 -7.13 22.80
CA ARG A 13 -54.64 -5.84 23.17
C ARG A 13 -54.01 -5.13 21.98
N PHE A 14 -54.81 -4.84 20.96
CA PHE A 14 -54.30 -4.22 19.72
C PHE A 14 -53.59 -2.90 19.91
N VAL A 15 -53.98 -2.05 20.89
CA VAL A 15 -53.33 -0.78 21.20
C VAL A 15 -51.89 -1.03 21.70
N PHE A 16 -51.69 -2.03 22.55
CA PHE A 16 -50.37 -2.41 23.05
C PHE A 16 -49.48 -2.95 21.93
N ALA A 17 -50.05 -3.85 21.07
CA ALA A 17 -49.32 -4.35 19.91
C ALA A 17 -48.89 -3.23 18.97
N THR A 18 -49.83 -2.31 18.63
CA THR A 18 -49.52 -1.14 17.76
C THR A 18 -48.45 -0.23 18.36
N SER A 19 -48.47 0.02 19.70
CA SER A 19 -47.48 0.83 20.37
C SER A 19 -46.07 0.23 20.29
N ILE A 20 -45.96 -1.09 20.43
CA ILE A 20 -44.70 -1.80 20.27
C ILE A 20 -44.17 -1.66 18.85
N PHE A 21 -45.03 -1.87 17.83
CA PHE A 21 -44.62 -1.74 16.45
C PHE A 21 -44.19 -0.31 16.09
N VAL A 22 -44.94 0.70 16.54
CA VAL A 22 -44.57 2.11 16.35
C VAL A 22 -43.24 2.41 17.04
N GLY A 23 -43.05 1.95 18.28
CA GLY A 23 -41.78 2.09 18.99
C GLY A 23 -40.61 1.45 18.24
N MET A 24 -40.81 0.23 17.71
CA MET A 24 -39.79 -0.48 16.94
C MET A 24 -39.44 0.25 15.63
N VAL A 25 -40.44 0.78 14.92
CA VAL A 25 -40.23 1.58 13.71
C VAL A 25 -39.46 2.86 14.00
N LEU A 26 -39.81 3.56 15.10
CA LEU A 26 -39.11 4.79 15.50
C LEU A 26 -37.64 4.50 15.88
N VAL A 27 -37.40 3.45 16.64
CA VAL A 27 -36.03 3.02 17.00
C VAL A 27 -35.25 2.61 15.74
N GLY A 28 -35.86 1.83 14.84
CA GLY A 28 -35.25 1.44 13.57
C GLY A 28 -34.91 2.63 12.68
N LEU A 29 -35.79 3.63 12.62
CA LEU A 29 -35.55 4.84 11.86
C LEU A 29 -34.38 5.67 12.46
N LEU A 30 -34.36 5.85 13.79
CA LEU A 30 -33.28 6.57 14.46
C LEU A 30 -31.93 5.88 14.31
N LEU A 31 -31.88 4.55 14.46
CA LEU A 31 -30.66 3.77 14.26
C LEU A 31 -30.22 3.77 12.78
N GLY A 32 -31.20 3.68 11.85
CA GLY A 32 -30.95 3.70 10.42
C GLY A 32 -30.30 4.98 9.92
N LEU A 33 -30.67 6.14 10.48
CA LEU A 33 -30.05 7.43 10.15
C LEU A 33 -28.59 7.54 10.60
N GLY A 34 -28.18 6.76 11.59
CA GLY A 34 -26.81 6.70 12.10
C GLY A 34 -25.92 5.66 11.40
N LEU A 35 -26.46 4.83 10.52
CA LEU A 35 -25.68 3.85 9.77
C LEU A 35 -24.83 4.56 8.71
N GLY A 36 -23.51 4.49 8.87
CA GLY A 36 -22.57 4.92 7.84
C GLY A 36 -22.65 4.01 6.63
N VAL A 37 -22.82 4.59 5.44
CA VAL A 37 -22.75 3.87 4.17
C VAL A 37 -21.30 3.88 3.72
N GLU A 38 -20.64 2.73 3.73
CA GLU A 38 -19.31 2.55 3.14
C GLU A 38 -19.46 1.97 1.74
N LEU A 39 -18.82 2.60 0.75
CA LEU A 39 -18.90 2.18 -0.65
C LEU A 39 -18.19 0.83 -0.88
N LEU A 40 -17.13 0.56 -0.12
CA LEU A 40 -16.37 -0.68 -0.12
C LEU A 40 -16.14 -1.13 1.33
N PRO A 41 -16.36 -2.41 1.64
CA PRO A 41 -15.99 -2.93 2.94
C PRO A 41 -14.47 -2.78 3.12
N ARG A 42 -14.04 -2.41 4.31
CA ARG A 42 -12.62 -2.29 4.65
C ARG A 42 -12.00 -3.68 4.71
N PHE A 43 -11.46 -4.14 3.58
CA PHE A 43 -10.60 -5.32 3.56
C PHE A 43 -9.19 -4.90 3.95
N SER A 44 -8.86 -5.04 5.20
CA SER A 44 -7.46 -4.96 5.61
C SER A 44 -6.82 -6.33 5.34
N VAL A 45 -6.18 -6.46 4.19
CA VAL A 45 -5.32 -7.62 3.94
C VAL A 45 -3.97 -7.29 4.57
N PRO A 46 -3.56 -8.04 5.59
CA PRO A 46 -2.30 -7.78 6.27
C PRO A 46 -1.13 -8.22 5.38
N VAL A 47 -0.55 -7.26 4.64
CA VAL A 47 0.53 -7.50 3.69
C VAL A 47 1.71 -6.59 3.99
N ILE A 48 2.91 -7.13 3.94
CA ILE A 48 4.17 -6.37 3.88
C ILE A 48 4.81 -6.56 2.51
N ALA A 49 5.50 -5.53 2.04
CA ALA A 49 6.27 -5.55 0.81
C ALA A 49 7.73 -5.23 1.12
N ILE A 50 8.63 -6.00 0.52
CA ILE A 50 10.07 -5.82 0.63
C ILE A 50 10.60 -5.49 -0.76
N SER A 51 11.13 -4.28 -0.92
CA SER A 51 11.67 -3.82 -2.19
C SER A 51 13.18 -3.75 -2.13
N THR A 52 13.84 -4.20 -3.20
CA THR A 52 15.30 -4.18 -3.34
C THR A 52 15.67 -3.78 -4.76
N SER A 53 16.52 -2.77 -4.91
CA SER A 53 17.08 -2.39 -6.21
C SER A 53 18.41 -3.10 -6.43
N TYR A 54 18.58 -3.68 -7.63
CA TYR A 54 19.83 -4.32 -8.08
C TYR A 54 20.13 -3.86 -9.50
N PRO A 55 20.69 -2.65 -9.66
CA PRO A 55 20.91 -2.05 -10.98
C PRO A 55 21.83 -2.89 -11.87
N GLY A 56 21.44 -3.06 -13.13
CA GLY A 56 22.22 -3.79 -14.13
C GLY A 56 22.00 -5.29 -14.17
N ALA A 57 21.27 -5.86 -13.20
CA ALA A 57 20.93 -7.27 -13.20
C ALA A 57 19.68 -7.57 -14.03
N GLY A 58 19.70 -8.65 -14.78
CA GLY A 58 18.52 -9.17 -15.50
C GLY A 58 17.46 -9.76 -14.56
N PRO A 59 16.21 -9.95 -15.02
CA PRO A 59 15.13 -10.45 -14.18
C PRO A 59 15.42 -11.81 -13.53
N GLU A 60 16.06 -12.73 -14.25
CA GLU A 60 16.45 -14.06 -13.74
C GLU A 60 17.50 -13.95 -12.64
N GLU A 61 18.49 -13.09 -12.84
CA GLU A 61 19.53 -12.85 -11.86
C GLU A 61 18.98 -12.19 -10.59
N VAL A 62 18.07 -11.23 -10.74
CA VAL A 62 17.34 -10.61 -9.61
C VAL A 62 16.53 -11.68 -8.87
N ALA A 63 15.86 -12.57 -9.60
CA ALA A 63 15.07 -13.65 -9.01
C ALA A 63 15.92 -14.59 -8.17
N GLU A 64 17.05 -15.05 -8.71
CA GLU A 64 17.89 -16.04 -8.02
C GLU A 64 18.74 -15.45 -6.90
N GLN A 65 19.32 -14.26 -7.13
CA GLN A 65 20.29 -13.69 -6.18
C GLN A 65 19.65 -12.79 -5.12
N VAL A 66 18.45 -12.29 -5.35
CA VAL A 66 17.79 -11.35 -4.43
C VAL A 66 16.44 -11.89 -3.95
N SER A 67 15.52 -12.21 -4.88
CA SER A 67 14.14 -12.54 -4.49
C SER A 67 14.08 -13.86 -3.72
N LYS A 68 14.70 -14.92 -4.24
CA LYS A 68 14.69 -16.24 -3.62
C LYS A 68 15.32 -16.29 -2.23
N PRO A 69 16.52 -15.72 -1.98
CA PRO A 69 17.07 -15.62 -0.63
C PRO A 69 16.17 -14.85 0.34
N LEU A 70 15.46 -13.82 -0.14
CA LEU A 70 14.49 -13.07 0.67
C LEU A 70 13.25 -13.92 0.98
N GLU A 71 12.70 -14.63 -0.01
CA GLU A 71 11.56 -15.53 0.21
C GLU A 71 11.91 -16.64 1.22
N ASP A 72 13.08 -17.27 1.06
CA ASP A 72 13.55 -18.32 1.95
C ASP A 72 13.67 -17.81 3.41
N ALA A 73 14.24 -16.63 3.60
CA ALA A 73 14.35 -16.03 4.92
C ALA A 73 12.99 -15.67 5.53
N LEU A 74 12.07 -15.20 4.70
CA LEU A 74 10.73 -14.78 5.12
C LEU A 74 9.76 -15.97 5.30
N SER A 75 10.07 -17.14 4.73
CA SER A 75 9.22 -18.35 4.84
C SER A 75 9.00 -18.80 6.28
N THR A 76 9.89 -18.42 7.18
CA THR A 76 9.84 -18.75 8.60
C THR A 76 9.17 -17.66 9.46
N LEU A 77 8.51 -16.65 8.84
CA LEU A 77 7.78 -15.62 9.56
C LEU A 77 6.54 -16.19 10.26
N THR A 78 6.34 -15.75 11.48
CA THR A 78 5.18 -16.16 12.27
C THR A 78 3.89 -15.61 11.66
N GLY A 79 2.95 -16.49 11.34
CA GLY A 79 1.64 -16.12 10.80
C GLY A 79 1.64 -15.75 9.31
N ALA A 80 2.74 -15.94 8.58
CA ALA A 80 2.75 -15.84 7.13
C ALA A 80 1.80 -16.88 6.52
N ASP A 81 1.04 -16.48 5.51
CA ASP A 81 0.09 -17.31 4.77
C ASP A 81 0.58 -17.53 3.33
N VAL A 82 0.85 -16.45 2.63
CA VAL A 82 1.34 -16.46 1.25
C VAL A 82 2.59 -15.59 1.14
N ILE A 83 3.62 -16.13 0.51
CA ILE A 83 4.83 -15.39 0.13
C ILE A 83 4.99 -15.50 -1.37
N GLY A 84 5.29 -14.40 -2.00
CA GLY A 84 5.55 -14.36 -3.43
C GLY A 84 6.47 -13.21 -3.79
N SER A 85 7.05 -13.27 -4.99
CA SER A 85 7.90 -12.21 -5.50
C SER A 85 7.61 -11.86 -6.94
N SER A 86 8.02 -10.67 -7.31
CA SER A 86 8.06 -10.18 -8.67
C SER A 86 9.44 -9.60 -8.94
N SER A 87 10.15 -10.20 -9.90
CA SER A 87 11.49 -9.79 -10.29
C SER A 87 11.44 -9.16 -11.68
N THR A 88 11.94 -7.95 -11.79
CA THR A 88 12.09 -7.21 -13.05
C THR A 88 13.54 -6.78 -13.22
N GLU A 89 13.87 -6.20 -14.36
CA GLU A 89 15.22 -5.69 -14.60
C GLU A 89 15.61 -4.67 -13.51
N GLY A 90 16.67 -4.99 -12.76
CA GLY A 90 17.19 -4.12 -11.71
C GLY A 90 16.35 -3.99 -10.44
N PHE A 91 15.25 -4.73 -10.29
CA PHE A 91 14.33 -4.54 -9.16
C PHE A 91 13.65 -5.84 -8.71
N SER A 92 13.66 -6.08 -7.40
CA SER A 92 12.94 -7.16 -6.72
C SER A 92 11.87 -6.59 -5.81
N LEU A 93 10.69 -7.16 -5.86
CA LEU A 93 9.58 -6.91 -4.94
C LEU A 93 9.11 -8.24 -4.37
N VAL A 94 9.33 -8.47 -3.08
CA VAL A 94 8.81 -9.63 -2.35
C VAL A 94 7.65 -9.16 -1.48
N PHE A 95 6.55 -9.90 -1.48
CA PHE A 95 5.40 -9.62 -0.62
C PHE A 95 5.11 -10.80 0.28
N VAL A 96 4.70 -10.50 1.50
CA VAL A 96 4.25 -11.49 2.48
C VAL A 96 2.86 -11.10 2.94
N GLN A 97 1.91 -11.98 2.70
CA GLN A 97 0.56 -11.88 3.23
C GLN A 97 0.47 -12.70 4.50
N PHE A 98 -0.04 -12.08 5.58
CA PHE A 98 -0.28 -12.75 6.84
C PHE A 98 -1.72 -13.26 6.94
N LYS A 99 -1.94 -14.23 7.82
CA LYS A 99 -3.29 -14.69 8.18
C LYS A 99 -4.09 -13.56 8.83
N GLN A 100 -5.40 -13.62 8.68
CA GLN A 100 -6.28 -12.65 9.33
C GLN A 100 -6.10 -12.67 10.86
N GLY A 101 -6.04 -11.47 11.45
CA GLY A 101 -5.86 -11.30 12.91
C GLY A 101 -4.41 -11.25 13.38
N VAL A 102 -3.44 -11.40 12.47
CA VAL A 102 -2.02 -11.18 12.78
C VAL A 102 -1.73 -9.68 12.79
N ASP A 103 -0.96 -9.24 13.79
CA ASP A 103 -0.48 -7.87 13.86
C ASP A 103 0.62 -7.62 12.80
N VAL A 104 0.28 -6.83 11.79
CA VAL A 104 1.19 -6.49 10.69
C VAL A 104 2.40 -5.71 11.16
N ASP A 105 2.27 -4.92 12.24
CA ASP A 105 3.39 -4.14 12.78
C ASP A 105 4.45 -5.07 13.38
N GLN A 106 4.01 -6.06 14.13
CA GLN A 106 4.90 -7.07 14.67
C GLN A 106 5.52 -7.93 13.55
N GLY A 107 4.72 -8.30 12.54
CA GLY A 107 5.20 -9.01 11.37
C GLY A 107 6.25 -8.23 10.57
N ALA A 108 6.08 -6.92 10.40
CA ALA A 108 7.04 -6.06 9.72
C ALA A 108 8.37 -5.93 10.49
N VAL A 109 8.32 -5.86 11.82
CA VAL A 109 9.53 -5.85 12.67
C VAL A 109 10.27 -7.18 12.55
N GLU A 110 9.58 -8.32 12.67
CA GLU A 110 10.20 -9.63 12.51
C GLU A 110 10.80 -9.82 11.12
N ALA A 111 10.08 -9.40 10.07
CA ALA A 111 10.57 -9.43 8.68
C ALA A 111 11.83 -8.57 8.52
N SER A 112 11.85 -7.36 9.08
CA SER A 112 13.03 -6.48 9.03
C SER A 112 14.27 -7.13 9.69
N GLN A 113 14.09 -7.82 10.80
CA GLN A 113 15.18 -8.54 11.49
C GLN A 113 15.71 -9.70 10.62
N LYS A 114 14.82 -10.50 10.01
CA LYS A 114 15.21 -11.61 9.13
C LYS A 114 15.91 -11.13 7.87
N VAL A 115 15.41 -10.06 7.25
CA VAL A 115 16.01 -9.41 6.08
C VAL A 115 17.39 -8.85 6.42
N ALA A 116 17.56 -8.22 7.58
CA ALA A 116 18.85 -7.71 8.05
C ALA A 116 19.85 -8.86 8.26
N ALA A 117 19.41 -10.00 8.78
CA ALA A 117 20.27 -11.17 9.01
C ALA A 117 20.86 -11.75 7.71
N ILE A 118 20.12 -11.71 6.61
CA ILE A 118 20.60 -12.23 5.31
C ILE A 118 21.26 -11.15 4.43
N ARG A 119 21.41 -9.92 4.91
CA ARG A 119 21.97 -8.82 4.10
C ARG A 119 23.36 -9.15 3.53
N SER A 120 24.17 -9.90 4.28
CA SER A 120 25.52 -10.31 3.85
C SER A 120 25.52 -11.38 2.75
N THR A 121 24.43 -12.08 2.54
CA THR A 121 24.28 -13.09 1.48
C THR A 121 23.81 -12.51 0.16
N LEU A 122 23.25 -11.30 0.19
CA LEU A 122 22.79 -10.58 -0.99
C LEU A 122 23.97 -9.97 -1.75
N PRO A 123 23.86 -9.75 -3.07
CA PRO A 123 24.88 -9.09 -3.87
C PRO A 123 25.27 -7.73 -3.28
N LYS A 124 26.58 -7.39 -3.36
CA LYS A 124 27.08 -6.11 -2.83
C LYS A 124 26.53 -4.91 -3.58
N ASP A 125 26.22 -5.08 -4.87
CA ASP A 125 25.68 -4.04 -5.74
C ASP A 125 24.17 -3.88 -5.58
N ALA A 126 23.50 -4.81 -4.89
CA ALA A 126 22.11 -4.65 -4.52
C ALA A 126 21.97 -3.67 -3.34
N SER A 127 20.99 -2.79 -3.44
CA SER A 127 20.64 -1.87 -2.35
C SER A 127 20.16 -2.63 -1.10
N ALA A 128 20.16 -1.96 0.05
CA ALA A 128 19.53 -2.53 1.23
C ALA A 128 18.03 -2.76 0.98
N PRO A 129 17.50 -3.96 1.28
CA PRO A 129 16.07 -4.21 1.17
C PRO A 129 15.29 -3.29 2.12
N VAL A 130 14.18 -2.74 1.64
CA VAL A 130 13.29 -1.85 2.40
C VAL A 130 12.00 -2.57 2.67
N VAL A 131 11.67 -2.78 3.94
CA VAL A 131 10.42 -3.41 4.39
C VAL A 131 9.38 -2.32 4.62
N GLN A 132 8.24 -2.44 3.97
CA GLN A 132 7.12 -1.50 4.07
C GLN A 132 5.81 -2.26 4.27
N LYS A 133 4.90 -1.69 5.04
CA LYS A 133 3.53 -2.19 5.09
C LYS A 133 2.82 -1.80 3.80
N PHE A 134 2.14 -2.77 3.22
CA PHE A 134 1.32 -2.54 2.04
C PHE A 134 -0.15 -2.40 2.47
N ASP A 135 -0.69 -1.21 2.29
CA ASP A 135 -2.11 -0.95 2.51
C ASP A 135 -2.80 -0.78 1.16
N PRO A 136 -3.52 -1.81 0.68
CA PRO A 136 -4.25 -1.72 -0.59
C PRO A 136 -5.40 -0.71 -0.53
N SER A 137 -5.84 -0.30 0.66
CA SER A 137 -6.87 0.72 0.84
C SER A 137 -6.33 2.15 0.78
N ALA A 138 -5.02 2.32 0.83
CA ALA A 138 -4.34 3.62 0.72
C ALA A 138 -4.33 4.15 -0.72
N SER A 139 -5.52 4.20 -1.34
CA SER A 139 -5.70 4.85 -2.64
C SER A 139 -5.74 6.36 -2.45
N PRO A 140 -5.14 7.13 -3.38
CA PRO A 140 -5.27 8.57 -3.35
C PRO A 140 -6.74 8.99 -3.39
N ILE A 141 -7.14 9.82 -2.43
CA ILE A 141 -8.52 10.34 -2.35
C ILE A 141 -8.72 11.57 -3.25
N LEU A 142 -7.62 12.20 -3.69
CA LEU A 142 -7.65 13.39 -4.53
C LEU A 142 -6.49 13.35 -5.53
N TYR A 143 -6.81 13.60 -6.79
CA TYR A 143 -5.86 13.81 -7.87
C TYR A 143 -5.91 15.27 -8.30
N LEU A 144 -4.78 15.95 -8.27
CA LEU A 144 -4.63 17.31 -8.72
C LEU A 144 -3.73 17.35 -9.98
N ALA A 145 -4.24 17.90 -11.06
CA ALA A 145 -3.43 18.19 -12.24
C ALA A 145 -2.85 19.59 -12.11
N LEU A 146 -1.55 19.71 -12.34
CA LEU A 146 -0.84 20.97 -12.41
C LEU A 146 -0.53 21.30 -13.87
N GLU A 147 -1.03 22.41 -14.35
CA GLU A 147 -0.78 22.92 -15.69
C GLU A 147 -0.18 24.33 -15.61
N ALA A 148 0.87 24.57 -16.32
CA ALA A 148 1.48 25.88 -16.48
C ALA A 148 1.80 26.12 -17.98
N PRO A 149 0.87 26.68 -18.76
CA PRO A 149 1.08 26.90 -20.17
C PRO A 149 2.27 27.84 -20.42
N GLY A 150 3.26 27.37 -21.21
CA GLY A 150 4.45 28.13 -21.55
C GLY A 150 5.65 27.97 -20.60
N GLU A 151 5.49 27.29 -19.49
CA GLU A 151 6.60 26.99 -18.56
C GLU A 151 7.22 25.62 -18.83
N ASP A 152 8.50 25.48 -18.47
CA ASP A 152 9.17 24.19 -18.54
C ASP A 152 8.64 23.25 -17.44
N LEU A 153 8.35 22.01 -17.81
CA LEU A 153 7.86 20.98 -16.90
C LEU A 153 8.80 20.79 -15.69
N ALA A 154 10.11 20.98 -15.85
CA ALA A 154 11.07 20.92 -14.75
C ALA A 154 10.88 22.07 -13.75
N GLU A 155 10.42 23.25 -14.19
CA GLU A 155 10.11 24.37 -13.28
C GLU A 155 8.81 24.13 -12.51
N VAL A 156 7.81 23.61 -13.21
CA VAL A 156 6.53 23.22 -12.58
C VAL A 156 6.77 22.16 -11.50
N LEU A 157 7.62 21.17 -11.80
CA LEU A 157 8.00 20.16 -10.81
C LEU A 157 8.70 20.78 -9.59
N ARG A 158 9.70 21.62 -9.82
CA ARG A 158 10.42 22.31 -8.73
C ARG A 158 9.48 23.14 -7.85
N TYR A 159 8.53 23.83 -8.46
CA TYR A 159 7.51 24.56 -7.72
C TYR A 159 6.60 23.64 -6.91
N ALA A 160 6.16 22.53 -7.52
CA ALA A 160 5.35 21.52 -6.84
C ALA A 160 6.09 20.94 -5.62
N GLU A 161 7.36 20.53 -5.78
CA GLU A 161 8.17 19.94 -4.71
C GLU A 161 8.52 20.93 -3.60
N ARG A 162 8.94 22.14 -3.98
CA ARG A 162 9.48 23.10 -3.00
C ARG A 162 8.43 23.98 -2.36
N THR A 163 7.31 24.21 -3.02
CA THR A 163 6.32 25.19 -2.56
C THR A 163 4.97 24.55 -2.28
N LEU A 164 4.44 23.77 -3.21
CA LEU A 164 3.08 23.26 -3.12
C LEU A 164 3.00 22.08 -2.12
N THR A 165 3.87 21.08 -2.29
CA THR A 165 3.88 19.89 -1.42
C THR A 165 4.02 20.24 0.07
N PRO A 166 4.98 21.06 0.51
CA PRO A 166 5.09 21.43 1.92
C PRO A 166 3.86 22.16 2.46
N ARG A 167 3.25 23.03 1.63
CA ARG A 167 2.04 23.76 2.05
C ARG A 167 0.84 22.85 2.20
N LEU A 168 0.68 21.88 1.30
CA LEU A 168 -0.41 20.91 1.38
C LEU A 168 -0.22 19.93 2.54
N GLN A 169 1.01 19.54 2.86
CA GLN A 169 1.31 18.69 4.01
C GLN A 169 1.00 19.34 5.36
N LEU A 170 0.92 20.67 5.42
CA LEU A 170 0.52 21.40 6.64
C LEU A 170 -1.01 21.35 6.88
N VAL A 171 -1.79 20.93 5.90
CA VAL A 171 -3.24 20.77 6.06
C VAL A 171 -3.51 19.54 6.91
N SER A 172 -4.27 19.72 7.98
CA SER A 172 -4.66 18.60 8.84
C SER A 172 -5.41 17.52 8.03
N ALA A 173 -5.11 16.26 8.29
CA ALA A 173 -5.62 15.07 7.60
C ALA A 173 -4.99 14.75 6.22
N VAL A 174 -4.02 15.50 5.74
CA VAL A 174 -3.19 15.08 4.60
C VAL A 174 -2.05 14.19 5.12
N ALA A 175 -2.09 12.90 4.76
CA ALA A 175 -1.12 11.92 5.22
C ALA A 175 0.10 11.82 4.29
N ASP A 176 -0.12 11.80 2.97
CA ASP A 176 0.93 11.66 1.96
C ASP A 176 0.55 12.41 0.68
N ILE A 177 1.57 12.90 -0.02
CA ILE A 177 1.43 13.57 -1.33
C ILE A 177 2.43 12.94 -2.28
N ARG A 178 1.91 12.33 -3.35
CA ARG A 178 2.73 11.71 -4.37
C ARG A 178 2.70 12.52 -5.66
N LEU A 179 3.87 12.94 -6.11
CA LEU A 179 4.03 13.60 -7.41
C LEU A 179 4.31 12.55 -8.48
N THR A 180 3.55 12.60 -9.57
CA THR A 180 3.69 11.68 -10.70
C THR A 180 3.70 12.47 -12.01
N GLY A 181 4.24 11.86 -13.07
CA GLY A 181 4.21 12.45 -14.42
C GLY A 181 5.32 13.44 -14.74
N ALA A 182 6.26 13.66 -13.83
CA ALA A 182 7.38 14.57 -14.06
C ALA A 182 8.66 13.80 -14.45
N PRO A 183 9.40 14.27 -15.46
CA PRO A 183 10.69 13.70 -15.81
C PRO A 183 11.70 13.97 -14.68
N LYS A 184 12.43 12.95 -14.26
CA LYS A 184 13.57 13.15 -13.36
C LYS A 184 14.66 13.87 -14.14
N THR A 185 15.13 15.01 -13.62
CA THR A 185 16.28 15.70 -14.16
C THR A 185 17.51 14.81 -14.03
N ALA A 186 18.11 14.42 -15.14
CA ALA A 186 19.34 13.63 -15.18
C ALA A 186 20.38 14.34 -16.04
N ILE A 187 21.63 14.32 -15.60
CA ILE A 187 22.77 14.74 -16.42
C ILE A 187 23.21 13.52 -17.21
N LYS A 188 23.00 13.54 -18.52
CA LYS A 188 23.50 12.50 -19.43
C LYS A 188 24.84 12.90 -19.97
N VAL A 189 25.85 12.12 -19.67
CA VAL A 189 27.20 12.31 -20.22
C VAL A 189 27.37 11.31 -21.37
N TYR A 190 27.47 11.82 -22.58
CA TYR A 190 27.76 11.02 -23.76
C TYR A 190 29.27 11.02 -23.98
N LEU A 191 29.85 9.83 -23.95
CA LEU A 191 31.26 9.62 -24.28
C LEU A 191 31.34 9.32 -25.79
N ASP A 192 32.25 10.01 -26.47
CA ASP A 192 32.53 9.80 -27.89
C ASP A 192 33.58 8.66 -28.00
N PRO A 193 33.22 7.47 -28.48
CA PRO A 193 34.12 6.33 -28.51
C PRO A 193 35.36 6.58 -29.38
N ASP A 194 35.23 7.34 -30.48
CA ASP A 194 36.37 7.62 -31.38
C ASP A 194 37.40 8.52 -30.70
N ARG A 195 36.93 9.51 -29.88
CA ARG A 195 37.80 10.35 -29.09
C ARG A 195 38.45 9.62 -27.91
N LEU A 196 37.74 8.73 -27.28
CA LEU A 196 38.28 7.89 -26.20
C LEU A 196 39.42 7.00 -26.73
N GLN A 197 39.22 6.38 -27.90
CA GLN A 197 40.24 5.57 -28.53
C GLN A 197 41.47 6.41 -29.00
N ALA A 198 41.24 7.60 -29.52
CA ALA A 198 42.31 8.52 -29.90
C ALA A 198 43.15 8.99 -28.67
N LEU A 199 42.55 9.03 -27.49
CA LEU A 199 43.20 9.42 -26.25
C LEU A 199 43.76 8.22 -25.46
N GLY A 200 43.64 7.00 -25.99
CA GLY A 200 44.13 5.76 -25.35
C GLY A 200 43.38 5.39 -24.06
N ILE A 201 42.16 5.87 -23.90
CA ILE A 201 41.30 5.56 -22.75
C ILE A 201 40.43 4.35 -23.15
N PRO A 202 40.50 3.21 -22.45
CA PRO A 202 39.74 2.00 -22.74
C PRO A 202 38.23 2.18 -22.47
#